data_26f9195bbde088e86578027f82d9a7a6
#
_entry.id   26f9195bbde088e86578027f82d9a7a6
#
_cell.length_a   1.000
_cell.length_b   1.000
_cell.length_c   1.000
_cell.angle_alpha   90.00
_cell.angle_beta   90.00
_cell.angle_gamma   90.00
#
_symmetry.space_group_name_H-M   'P 1'
#
loop_
_entity.id
_entity.type
_entity.pdbx_description
1 polymer ?
#
loop_
_entity_poly.entity_id
_entity_poly.type
_entity_poly.pdbx_seq_one_letter_code
_entity_poly.pdbx_strand_id
1 'polypeptide(L)'
;VAECEVDDILAEVSGGEARWTPVAAGSTELAQIPQNWRPIASAATATERCRHALSLWGSDFMALLPRFTRRFQDELTDVRVFRRELGGLSEHVLIYVAGQARDGFPALWLGWDPAVLGQPEAEFFGCFPAAVQAFLRYVHPGFTAQDWQSYGIRRPDTWESLDGYDWFPRESFAAIRSEPSQLMWFTKDSGQLYYCVNSSLPSGRVTLAYEGSFDPPSDFAAELDELLRRRWDEQ
;
A
#
# COMPACT_ATOMS: atom_id res chain seq x y z
N VAL A 1 11.30 18.72 1.78
CA VAL A 1 11.03 18.46 0.34
C VAL A 1 10.20 19.62 -0.19
N ALA A 2 10.60 20.27 -1.28
CA ALA A 2 9.84 21.37 -1.87
C ALA A 2 8.49 20.86 -2.43
N GLU A 3 7.46 21.70 -2.43
CA GLU A 3 6.14 21.30 -2.97
C GLU A 3 6.20 20.82 -4.43
N CYS A 4 7.11 21.36 -5.21
CA CYS A 4 7.33 21.00 -6.61
C CYS A 4 7.83 19.55 -6.79
N GLU A 5 8.63 19.03 -5.84
CA GLU A 5 9.25 17.69 -6.01
C GLU A 5 8.26 16.54 -5.91
N VAL A 6 7.24 16.64 -5.06
CA VAL A 6 6.23 15.56 -4.93
C VAL A 6 5.34 15.50 -6.15
N ASP A 7 4.89 16.65 -6.64
CA ASP A 7 4.03 16.75 -7.82
C ASP A 7 4.75 16.24 -9.07
N ASP A 8 6.04 16.58 -9.23
CA ASP A 8 6.87 16.14 -10.35
C ASP A 8 7.05 14.60 -10.34
N ILE A 9 7.35 14.01 -9.17
CA ILE A 9 7.50 12.56 -9.04
C ILE A 9 6.17 11.84 -9.37
N LEU A 10 5.04 12.33 -8.88
CA LEU A 10 3.75 11.73 -9.16
C LEU A 10 3.37 11.82 -10.64
N ALA A 11 3.69 12.94 -11.29
CA ALA A 11 3.48 13.10 -12.72
C ALA A 11 4.36 12.13 -13.53
N GLU A 12 5.63 11.96 -13.15
CA GLU A 12 6.56 11.04 -13.79
C GLU A 12 6.10 9.59 -13.66
N VAL A 13 5.76 9.13 -12.44
CA VAL A 13 5.32 7.76 -12.16
C VAL A 13 4.02 7.42 -12.87
N SER A 14 3.11 8.38 -13.03
CA SER A 14 1.87 8.18 -13.79
C SER A 14 2.05 8.25 -15.31
N GLY A 15 3.27 8.45 -15.81
CA GLY A 15 3.53 8.65 -17.23
C GLY A 15 2.83 9.88 -17.81
N GLY A 16 2.43 10.82 -16.96
CA GLY A 16 1.66 12.00 -17.32
C GLY A 16 0.17 11.72 -17.59
N GLU A 17 -0.29 10.47 -17.47
CA GLU A 17 -1.68 10.10 -17.71
C GLU A 17 -2.62 10.54 -16.57
N ALA A 18 -2.14 10.54 -15.33
CA ALA A 18 -2.90 10.99 -14.18
C ALA A 18 -2.60 12.46 -13.85
N ARG A 19 -3.67 13.21 -13.58
CA ARG A 19 -3.55 14.55 -13.02
C ARG A 19 -3.67 14.50 -11.51
N TRP A 20 -2.71 15.12 -10.83
CA TRP A 20 -2.66 15.24 -9.38
C TRP A 20 -2.94 16.68 -8.96
N THR A 21 -3.88 16.88 -8.05
CA THR A 21 -4.25 18.21 -7.53
C THR A 21 -4.26 18.16 -6.00
N PRO A 22 -3.44 18.96 -5.31
CA PRO A 22 -3.45 18.99 -3.85
C PRO A 22 -4.77 19.56 -3.33
N VAL A 23 -5.34 18.94 -2.29
CA VAL A 23 -6.53 19.43 -1.60
C VAL A 23 -6.08 20.39 -0.51
N ALA A 24 -6.28 21.67 -0.75
CA ALA A 24 -5.85 22.73 0.16
C ALA A 24 -6.94 23.09 1.20
N ALA A 25 -6.50 23.67 2.32
CA ALA A 25 -7.38 24.29 3.31
C ALA A 25 -8.27 25.34 2.64
N GLY A 26 -9.58 25.31 2.96
CA GLY A 26 -10.55 26.27 2.42
C GLY A 26 -11.04 25.96 1.00
N SER A 27 -10.56 24.93 0.33
CA SER A 27 -11.12 24.49 -0.95
C SER A 27 -12.51 23.87 -0.76
N THR A 28 -13.39 23.99 -1.76
CA THR A 28 -14.71 23.32 -1.76
C THR A 28 -14.57 21.79 -1.73
N GLU A 29 -13.45 21.28 -2.17
CA GLU A 29 -13.10 19.87 -2.21
C GLU A 29 -12.90 19.26 -0.82
N LEU A 30 -12.58 20.08 0.19
CA LEU A 30 -12.47 19.65 1.58
C LEU A 30 -13.74 18.94 2.12
N ALA A 31 -14.90 19.25 1.56
CA ALA A 31 -16.14 18.57 1.91
C ALA A 31 -16.26 17.16 1.31
N GLN A 32 -15.51 16.86 0.26
CA GLN A 32 -15.58 15.60 -0.52
C GLN A 32 -14.63 14.53 0.00
N ILE A 33 -13.58 14.92 0.74
CA ILE A 33 -12.64 13.97 1.33
C ILE A 33 -13.20 13.35 2.62
N PRO A 34 -12.68 12.20 3.07
CA PRO A 34 -13.04 11.57 4.35
C PRO A 34 -12.95 12.57 5.51
N GLN A 35 -13.92 12.53 6.42
CA GLN A 35 -13.97 13.47 7.52
C GLN A 35 -12.70 13.45 8.38
N ASN A 36 -12.11 12.26 8.59
CA ASN A 36 -10.87 12.07 9.35
C ASN A 36 -9.61 12.55 8.59
N TRP A 37 -9.68 12.83 7.29
CA TRP A 37 -8.59 13.42 6.50
C TRP A 37 -8.61 14.96 6.50
N ARG A 38 -9.75 15.58 6.83
CA ARG A 38 -9.88 17.06 6.84
C ARG A 38 -8.86 17.76 7.74
N PRO A 39 -8.54 17.24 8.95
CA PRO A 39 -7.46 17.83 9.75
C PRO A 39 -6.09 17.80 9.06
N ILE A 40 -5.80 16.78 8.25
CA ILE A 40 -4.56 16.69 7.47
C ILE A 40 -4.54 17.79 6.40
N ALA A 41 -5.60 17.88 5.58
CA ALA A 41 -5.70 18.88 4.51
C ALA A 41 -5.72 20.33 5.03
N SER A 42 -6.17 20.54 6.27
CA SER A 42 -6.31 21.88 6.87
C SER A 42 -5.11 22.29 7.73
N ALA A 43 -4.20 21.37 8.04
CA ALA A 43 -3.07 21.66 8.92
C ALA A 43 -2.06 22.60 8.26
N ALA A 44 -1.59 23.59 9.04
CA ALA A 44 -0.68 24.62 8.54
C ALA A 44 0.76 24.10 8.35
N THR A 45 1.17 23.11 9.13
CA THR A 45 2.54 22.59 9.12
C THR A 45 2.62 21.10 8.74
N ALA A 46 3.73 20.68 8.13
CA ALA A 46 3.99 19.28 7.82
C ALA A 46 3.95 18.41 9.08
N THR A 47 4.49 18.87 10.19
CA THR A 47 4.46 18.15 11.48
C THR A 47 3.04 17.85 11.94
N GLU A 48 2.13 18.83 11.81
CA GLU A 48 0.71 18.61 12.15
C GLU A 48 0.05 17.63 11.20
N ARG A 49 0.33 17.71 9.89
CA ARG A 49 -0.17 16.75 8.91
C ARG A 49 0.28 15.34 9.21
N CYS A 50 1.57 15.13 9.48
CA CYS A 50 2.12 13.84 9.87
C CYS A 50 1.43 13.29 11.13
N ARG A 51 1.29 14.12 12.17
CA ARG A 51 0.63 13.73 13.42
C ARG A 51 -0.82 13.30 13.20
N HIS A 52 -1.58 14.06 12.40
CA HIS A 52 -2.97 13.71 12.07
C HIS A 52 -3.06 12.42 11.25
N ALA A 53 -2.19 12.25 10.26
CA ALA A 53 -2.18 11.05 9.44
C ALA A 53 -1.83 9.80 10.24
N LEU A 54 -0.79 9.84 11.08
CA LEU A 54 -0.42 8.72 11.94
C LEU A 54 -1.50 8.39 12.99
N SER A 55 -2.30 9.36 13.41
CA SER A 55 -3.42 9.10 14.31
C SER A 55 -4.56 8.26 13.69
N LEU A 56 -4.58 8.12 12.36
CA LEU A 56 -5.52 7.23 11.66
C LEU A 56 -5.12 5.76 11.80
N TRP A 57 -3.83 5.50 12.01
CA TRP A 57 -3.29 4.14 12.06
C TRP A 57 -3.60 3.51 13.42
N GLY A 58 -4.24 2.36 13.40
CA GLY A 58 -4.52 1.61 14.62
C GLY A 58 -3.25 1.07 15.28
N SER A 59 -3.21 1.09 16.62
CA SER A 59 -2.09 0.55 17.40
C SER A 59 -1.75 -0.89 17.05
N ASP A 60 -2.75 -1.71 16.78
CA ASP A 60 -2.57 -3.13 16.46
C ASP A 60 -1.88 -3.33 15.09
N PHE A 61 -2.20 -2.47 14.10
CA PHE A 61 -1.51 -2.49 12.82
C PHE A 61 -0.05 -2.04 12.95
N MET A 62 0.19 -0.97 13.70
CA MET A 62 1.55 -0.50 13.97
C MET A 62 2.39 -1.52 14.76
N ALA A 63 1.77 -2.20 15.72
CA ALA A 63 2.44 -3.26 16.50
C ALA A 63 2.78 -4.51 15.66
N LEU A 64 2.00 -4.76 14.60
CA LEU A 64 2.24 -5.86 13.66
C LEU A 64 3.53 -5.63 12.83
N LEU A 65 3.91 -4.37 12.59
CA LEU A 65 5.00 -3.94 11.70
C LEU A 65 6.04 -3.09 12.45
N PRO A 66 6.71 -3.61 13.46
CA PRO A 66 7.46 -2.78 14.42
C PRO A 66 8.70 -2.09 13.83
N ARG A 67 9.40 -2.74 12.87
CA ARG A 67 10.61 -2.15 12.24
C ARG A 67 10.24 -1.06 11.25
N PHE A 68 9.24 -1.35 10.40
CA PHE A 68 8.70 -0.38 9.47
C PHE A 68 8.10 0.82 10.21
N THR A 69 7.23 0.59 11.20
CA THR A 69 6.56 1.65 11.96
C THR A 69 7.56 2.60 12.62
N ARG A 70 8.61 2.07 13.25
CA ARG A 70 9.66 2.90 13.86
C ARG A 70 10.31 3.79 12.82
N ARG A 71 10.84 3.19 11.73
CA ARG A 71 11.53 3.95 10.68
C ARG A 71 10.58 4.96 10.02
N PHE A 72 9.35 4.55 9.73
CA PHE A 72 8.36 5.41 9.10
C PHE A 72 8.02 6.63 9.98
N GLN A 73 7.86 6.45 11.30
CA GLN A 73 7.62 7.55 12.23
C GLN A 73 8.82 8.50 12.34
N ASP A 74 10.04 7.97 12.33
CA ASP A 74 11.27 8.75 12.44
C ASP A 74 11.56 9.56 11.15
N GLU A 75 11.21 9.01 9.99
CA GLU A 75 11.55 9.58 8.68
C GLU A 75 10.37 10.27 7.96
N LEU A 76 9.14 10.21 8.49
CA LEU A 76 7.97 10.85 7.90
C LEU A 76 8.11 12.38 7.95
N THR A 77 8.24 13.01 6.79
CA THR A 77 8.49 14.44 6.66
C THR A 77 7.25 15.25 6.30
N ASP A 78 6.31 14.66 5.55
CA ASP A 78 5.05 15.30 5.19
C ASP A 78 3.95 14.26 4.86
N VAL A 79 2.69 14.67 4.98
CA VAL A 79 1.53 13.92 4.47
C VAL A 79 0.56 14.89 3.84
N ARG A 80 0.13 14.62 2.62
CA ARG A 80 -0.78 15.49 1.89
C ARG A 80 -1.95 14.74 1.30
N VAL A 81 -3.08 15.41 1.18
CA VAL A 81 -4.26 14.92 0.47
C VAL A 81 -4.20 15.39 -0.97
N PHE A 82 -4.32 14.47 -1.91
CA PHE A 82 -4.43 14.77 -3.33
C PHE A 82 -5.73 14.23 -3.91
N ARG A 83 -6.25 14.92 -4.91
CA ARG A 83 -7.17 14.35 -5.88
C ARG A 83 -6.38 13.86 -7.07
N ARG A 84 -6.59 12.60 -7.42
CA ARG A 84 -6.07 11.95 -8.63
C ARG A 84 -7.17 11.80 -9.65
N GLU A 85 -6.93 12.24 -10.87
CA GLU A 85 -7.81 12.06 -12.02
C GLU A 85 -7.11 11.19 -13.06
N LEU A 86 -7.70 10.06 -13.43
CA LEU A 86 -7.18 9.13 -14.44
C LEU A 86 -8.34 8.47 -15.19
N GLY A 87 -8.33 8.54 -16.52
CA GLY A 87 -9.32 7.84 -17.35
C GLY A 87 -10.78 8.22 -17.07
N GLY A 88 -11.04 9.44 -16.57
CA GLY A 88 -12.38 9.89 -16.17
C GLY A 88 -12.79 9.51 -14.73
N LEU A 89 -11.96 8.76 -14.02
CA LEU A 89 -12.13 8.50 -12.58
C LEU A 89 -11.47 9.59 -11.78
N SER A 90 -12.10 9.95 -10.65
CA SER A 90 -11.57 10.92 -9.67
C SER A 90 -11.58 10.29 -8.29
N GLU A 91 -10.42 10.22 -7.65
CA GLU A 91 -10.21 9.55 -6.36
C GLU A 91 -9.37 10.45 -5.44
N HIS A 92 -9.57 10.34 -4.13
CA HIS A 92 -8.71 10.98 -3.14
C HIS A 92 -7.67 10.02 -2.59
N VAL A 93 -6.46 10.53 -2.37
CA VAL A 93 -5.30 9.76 -1.92
C VAL A 93 -4.53 10.56 -0.88
N LEU A 94 -4.09 9.91 0.20
CA LEU A 94 -3.05 10.43 1.07
C LEU A 94 -1.69 10.04 0.51
N ILE A 95 -0.81 11.03 0.36
CA ILE A 95 0.58 10.82 -0.03
C ILE A 95 1.45 11.05 1.20
N TYR A 96 2.13 10.00 1.62
CA TYR A 96 3.08 9.99 2.71
C TYR A 96 4.49 10.17 2.13
N VAL A 97 5.22 11.15 2.61
CA VAL A 97 6.60 11.45 2.19
C VAL A 97 7.53 11.11 3.35
N ALA A 98 8.35 10.08 3.20
CA ALA A 98 9.19 9.58 4.28
C ALA A 98 10.65 9.44 3.85
N GLY A 99 11.49 10.35 4.34
CA GLY A 99 12.93 10.33 4.12
C GLY A 99 13.35 10.38 2.65
N GLN A 100 14.56 9.91 2.39
CA GLN A 100 15.09 9.69 1.05
C GLN A 100 15.36 8.21 0.85
N ALA A 101 14.92 7.67 -0.28
CA ALA A 101 15.36 6.37 -0.75
C ALA A 101 16.82 6.44 -1.23
N ARG A 102 17.42 5.30 -1.51
CA ARG A 102 18.85 5.19 -1.88
C ARG A 102 19.22 5.98 -3.13
N ASP A 103 18.28 6.17 -4.04
CA ASP A 103 18.42 6.98 -5.26
C ASP A 103 18.40 8.50 -5.02
N GLY A 104 18.15 8.94 -3.78
CA GLY A 104 18.07 10.34 -3.38
C GLY A 104 16.69 10.97 -3.54
N PHE A 105 15.71 10.25 -4.12
CA PHE A 105 14.33 10.71 -4.18
C PHE A 105 13.57 10.43 -2.88
N PRO A 106 12.51 11.20 -2.56
CA PRO A 106 11.68 10.90 -1.42
C PRO A 106 11.01 9.52 -1.55
N ALA A 107 11.02 8.73 -0.48
CA ALA A 107 10.22 7.52 -0.41
C ALA A 107 8.75 7.90 -0.23
N LEU A 108 7.92 7.57 -1.20
CA LEU A 108 6.49 7.87 -1.19
C LEU A 108 5.68 6.61 -0.95
N TRP A 109 4.60 6.76 -0.16
CA TRP A 109 3.51 5.80 -0.08
C TRP A 109 2.18 6.47 -0.36
N LEU A 110 1.32 5.74 -1.05
CA LEU A 110 -0.03 6.14 -1.40
C LEU A 110 -1.03 5.38 -0.54
N GLY A 111 -1.87 6.11 0.20
CA GLY A 111 -2.98 5.54 0.96
C GLY A 111 -4.31 6.00 0.38
N TRP A 112 -5.14 5.06 -0.07
CA TRP A 112 -6.39 5.33 -0.75
C TRP A 112 -7.53 5.65 0.22
N ASP A 113 -8.53 6.39 -0.26
CA ASP A 113 -9.76 6.70 0.50
C ASP A 113 -10.51 5.39 0.85
N PRO A 114 -10.85 5.15 2.12
CA PRO A 114 -11.62 3.98 2.52
C PRO A 114 -12.94 3.79 1.76
N ALA A 115 -13.53 4.86 1.24
CA ALA A 115 -14.78 4.78 0.48
C ALA A 115 -14.65 3.97 -0.83
N VAL A 116 -13.42 3.80 -1.36
CA VAL A 116 -13.19 3.04 -2.59
C VAL A 116 -13.00 1.53 -2.37
N LEU A 117 -13.05 1.05 -1.12
CA LEU A 117 -12.79 -0.37 -0.81
C LEU A 117 -13.69 -1.34 -1.57
N GLY A 118 -14.93 -0.97 -1.82
CA GLY A 118 -15.89 -1.91 -2.42
C GLY A 118 -16.19 -3.10 -1.50
N GLN A 119 -16.50 -4.25 -2.12
CA GLN A 119 -16.68 -5.53 -1.43
C GLN A 119 -15.57 -6.49 -1.88
N PRO A 120 -14.47 -6.59 -1.11
CA PRO A 120 -13.40 -7.53 -1.44
C PRO A 120 -13.90 -8.97 -1.34
N GLU A 121 -13.30 -9.88 -2.12
CA GLU A 121 -13.59 -11.31 -2.02
C GLU A 121 -13.35 -11.80 -0.59
N ALA A 122 -14.43 -12.25 0.07
CA ALA A 122 -14.41 -12.59 1.49
C ALA A 122 -13.37 -13.68 1.82
N GLU A 123 -13.17 -14.62 0.89
CA GLU A 123 -12.22 -15.73 1.03
C GLU A 123 -10.79 -15.21 1.20
N PHE A 124 -10.31 -14.36 0.31
CA PHE A 124 -8.94 -13.85 0.37
C PHE A 124 -8.77 -12.75 1.42
N PHE A 125 -9.78 -11.91 1.61
CA PHE A 125 -9.74 -10.88 2.64
C PHE A 125 -9.60 -11.49 4.04
N GLY A 126 -10.23 -12.65 4.28
CA GLY A 126 -10.11 -13.42 5.51
C GLY A 126 -8.72 -14.00 5.79
N CYS A 127 -7.86 -14.12 4.79
CA CYS A 127 -6.49 -14.61 4.95
C CYS A 127 -5.58 -13.61 5.66
N PHE A 128 -5.89 -12.32 5.62
CA PHE A 128 -5.11 -11.29 6.27
C PHE A 128 -5.32 -11.29 7.79
N PRO A 129 -4.30 -10.93 8.59
CA PRO A 129 -4.46 -10.68 10.02
C PRO A 129 -5.56 -9.65 10.30
N ALA A 130 -6.28 -9.78 11.41
CA ALA A 130 -7.40 -8.89 11.75
C ALA A 130 -7.01 -7.39 11.78
N ALA A 131 -5.80 -7.08 12.25
CA ALA A 131 -5.28 -5.71 12.23
C ALA A 131 -5.11 -5.15 10.82
N VAL A 132 -4.67 -5.99 9.86
CA VAL A 132 -4.57 -5.61 8.44
C VAL A 132 -5.95 -5.42 7.82
N GLN A 133 -6.90 -6.33 8.11
CA GLN A 133 -8.29 -6.18 7.64
C GLN A 133 -8.91 -4.88 8.15
N ALA A 134 -8.67 -4.51 9.42
CA ALA A 134 -9.13 -3.25 10.00
C ALA A 134 -8.48 -2.04 9.31
N PHE A 135 -7.16 -2.09 9.07
CA PHE A 135 -6.44 -1.04 8.34
C PHE A 135 -7.02 -0.82 6.94
N LEU A 136 -7.22 -1.91 6.19
CA LEU A 136 -7.79 -1.84 4.83
C LEU A 136 -9.23 -1.29 4.82
N ARG A 137 -10.04 -1.56 5.85
CA ARG A 137 -11.42 -1.07 5.91
C ARG A 137 -11.56 0.37 6.36
N TYR A 138 -10.70 0.82 7.28
CA TYR A 138 -10.96 2.07 8.02
C TYR A 138 -9.90 3.14 7.80
N VAL A 139 -8.72 2.75 7.30
CA VAL A 139 -7.60 3.68 7.09
C VAL A 139 -7.31 3.82 5.60
N HIS A 140 -6.87 2.74 4.97
CA HIS A 140 -6.57 2.71 3.54
C HIS A 140 -6.89 1.33 2.95
N PRO A 141 -7.76 1.23 1.95
CA PRO A 141 -8.02 -0.02 1.22
C PRO A 141 -6.81 -0.52 0.43
N GLY A 142 -5.79 0.31 0.29
CA GLY A 142 -4.47 -0.01 -0.24
C GLY A 142 -3.45 0.98 0.29
N PHE A 143 -2.23 0.51 0.52
CA PHE A 143 -1.11 1.32 0.96
C PHE A 143 0.16 0.79 0.29
N THR A 144 0.64 1.45 -0.75
CA THR A 144 1.73 0.99 -1.62
C THR A 144 2.71 2.11 -1.93
N ALA A 145 3.88 1.77 -2.48
CA ALA A 145 4.74 2.75 -3.12
C ALA A 145 4.04 3.47 -4.29
N GLN A 146 4.70 4.45 -4.88
CA GLN A 146 4.14 5.31 -5.94
C GLN A 146 3.78 4.56 -7.22
N ASP A 147 4.30 3.35 -7.44
CA ASP A 147 3.96 2.50 -8.59
C ASP A 147 2.62 1.77 -8.46
N TRP A 148 1.95 1.90 -7.29
CA TRP A 148 0.65 1.31 -6.92
C TRP A 148 0.63 -0.21 -6.82
N GLN A 149 1.78 -0.85 -6.88
CA GLN A 149 1.88 -2.31 -6.93
C GLN A 149 2.83 -2.90 -5.90
N SER A 150 3.86 -2.15 -5.49
CA SER A 150 4.95 -2.67 -4.67
C SER A 150 5.03 -2.06 -3.28
N TYR A 151 5.82 -2.68 -2.43
CA TYR A 151 6.19 -2.21 -1.09
C TYR A 151 5.00 -1.79 -0.23
N GLY A 152 3.97 -2.66 -0.17
CA GLY A 152 2.79 -2.45 0.64
C GLY A 152 1.61 -3.26 0.13
N ILE A 153 0.42 -3.04 0.66
CA ILE A 153 -0.77 -3.82 0.30
C ILE A 153 -1.51 -3.09 -0.81
N ARG A 154 -1.65 -3.72 -1.96
CA ARG A 154 -2.47 -3.21 -3.08
C ARG A 154 -3.94 -3.12 -2.69
N ARG A 155 -4.69 -2.34 -3.45
CA ARG A 155 -6.15 -2.30 -3.31
C ARG A 155 -6.75 -3.68 -3.62
N PRO A 156 -7.74 -4.14 -2.86
CA PRO A 156 -8.37 -5.45 -3.07
C PRO A 156 -8.96 -5.67 -4.46
N ASP A 157 -9.46 -4.61 -5.10
CA ASP A 157 -9.98 -4.64 -6.47
C ASP A 157 -8.89 -4.81 -7.56
N THR A 158 -7.61 -4.75 -7.16
CA THR A 158 -6.46 -4.97 -8.03
C THR A 158 -5.69 -6.26 -7.70
N TRP A 159 -6.15 -7.05 -6.73
CA TRP A 159 -5.54 -8.34 -6.45
C TRP A 159 -5.80 -9.32 -7.59
N GLU A 160 -4.84 -10.18 -7.84
CA GLU A 160 -4.89 -11.10 -8.96
C GLU A 160 -4.49 -12.51 -8.53
N SER A 161 -5.25 -13.51 -8.98
CA SER A 161 -4.88 -14.90 -8.83
C SER A 161 -3.66 -15.23 -9.71
N LEU A 162 -2.81 -16.14 -9.26
CA LEU A 162 -1.72 -16.67 -10.08
C LEU A 162 -2.17 -17.64 -11.18
N ASP A 163 -3.48 -17.96 -11.27
CA ASP A 163 -4.03 -18.88 -12.26
C ASP A 163 -3.81 -18.42 -13.72
N GLY A 164 -3.65 -17.10 -13.94
CA GLY A 164 -3.40 -16.52 -15.27
C GLY A 164 -1.93 -16.36 -15.64
N TYR A 165 -0.99 -16.84 -14.84
CA TYR A 165 0.43 -16.59 -15.04
C TYR A 165 1.15 -17.84 -15.55
N ASP A 166 1.46 -17.90 -16.85
CA ASP A 166 2.12 -19.02 -17.53
C ASP A 166 3.54 -19.34 -17.02
N TRP A 167 4.19 -18.40 -16.35
CA TRP A 167 5.54 -18.61 -15.81
C TRP A 167 5.60 -19.39 -14.50
N PHE A 168 4.45 -19.72 -13.89
CA PHE A 168 4.36 -20.62 -12.75
C PHE A 168 3.93 -22.02 -13.23
N PRO A 169 4.85 -22.98 -13.35
CA PRO A 169 4.51 -24.31 -13.78
C PRO A 169 3.63 -25.02 -12.75
N ARG A 170 2.73 -25.90 -13.22
CA ARG A 170 1.75 -26.58 -12.32
C ARG A 170 2.40 -27.39 -11.21
N GLU A 171 3.57 -27.96 -11.45
CA GLU A 171 4.36 -28.68 -10.46
C GLU A 171 4.78 -27.81 -9.27
N SER A 172 5.00 -26.52 -9.47
CA SER A 172 5.34 -25.59 -8.38
C SER A 172 4.19 -25.44 -7.39
N PHE A 173 2.94 -25.37 -7.87
CA PHE A 173 1.76 -25.34 -7.00
C PHE A 173 1.60 -26.65 -6.21
N ALA A 174 1.91 -27.79 -6.81
CA ALA A 174 1.89 -29.08 -6.12
C ALA A 174 2.89 -29.14 -4.96
N ALA A 175 4.04 -28.49 -5.08
CA ALA A 175 5.05 -28.43 -4.03
C ALA A 175 4.55 -27.76 -2.74
N ILE A 176 3.69 -26.75 -2.87
CA ILE A 176 3.04 -26.04 -1.75
C ILE A 176 1.63 -26.56 -1.43
N ARG A 177 1.20 -27.64 -2.10
CA ARG A 177 -0.12 -28.26 -1.95
C ARG A 177 -1.28 -27.26 -2.12
N SER A 178 -1.19 -26.43 -3.14
CA SER A 178 -2.21 -25.42 -3.46
C SER A 178 -2.60 -25.47 -4.92
N GLU A 179 -3.81 -25.03 -5.23
CA GLU A 179 -4.23 -24.75 -6.60
C GLU A 179 -3.93 -23.29 -6.96
N PRO A 180 -3.66 -22.96 -8.25
CA PRO A 180 -3.39 -21.59 -8.68
C PRO A 180 -4.46 -20.60 -8.24
N SER A 181 -5.74 -20.96 -8.33
CA SER A 181 -6.88 -20.14 -7.94
C SER A 181 -6.98 -19.86 -6.44
N GLN A 182 -6.26 -20.61 -5.60
CA GLN A 182 -6.19 -20.40 -4.15
C GLN A 182 -5.14 -19.38 -3.73
N LEU A 183 -4.27 -18.95 -4.66
CA LEU A 183 -3.20 -17.99 -4.43
C LEU A 183 -3.54 -16.66 -5.06
N MET A 184 -3.66 -15.64 -4.22
CA MET A 184 -3.92 -14.27 -4.61
C MET A 184 -2.72 -13.40 -4.25
N TRP A 185 -2.04 -12.82 -5.23
CA TRP A 185 -0.96 -11.90 -4.94
C TRP A 185 -1.51 -10.50 -4.64
N PHE A 186 -1.03 -9.94 -3.57
CA PHE A 186 -1.51 -8.65 -3.04
C PHE A 186 -0.42 -7.56 -3.03
N THR A 187 0.83 -7.92 -3.28
CA THR A 187 1.97 -7.00 -3.40
C THR A 187 3.18 -7.71 -3.99
N LYS A 188 4.20 -6.94 -4.34
CA LYS A 188 5.52 -7.41 -4.77
C LYS A 188 6.61 -6.43 -4.36
N ASP A 189 7.87 -6.81 -4.51
CA ASP A 189 9.00 -5.89 -4.49
C ASP A 189 9.42 -5.44 -5.91
N SER A 190 10.48 -4.66 -6.04
CA SER A 190 11.03 -4.23 -7.33
C SER A 190 11.62 -5.40 -8.13
N GLY A 191 12.06 -6.47 -7.47
CA GLY A 191 12.63 -7.68 -8.07
C GLY A 191 11.60 -8.68 -8.56
N GLN A 192 10.31 -8.35 -8.55
CA GLN A 192 9.20 -9.25 -8.91
C GLN A 192 9.03 -10.46 -7.98
N LEU A 193 9.43 -10.33 -6.72
CA LEU A 193 9.04 -11.26 -5.67
C LEU A 193 7.59 -10.97 -5.28
N TYR A 194 6.68 -11.88 -5.60
CA TYR A 194 5.25 -11.76 -5.32
C TYR A 194 4.93 -12.27 -3.91
N TYR A 195 4.09 -11.55 -3.19
CA TYR A 195 3.58 -11.92 -1.88
C TYR A 195 2.12 -12.34 -2.04
N CYS A 196 1.85 -13.60 -1.75
CA CYS A 196 0.55 -14.22 -2.00
C CYS A 196 -0.11 -14.66 -0.70
N VAL A 197 -1.39 -14.30 -0.51
CA VAL A 197 -2.24 -14.99 0.46
C VAL A 197 -2.81 -16.26 -0.18
N ASN A 198 -3.07 -17.27 0.66
CA ASN A 198 -3.56 -18.57 0.21
C ASN A 198 -4.79 -18.94 1.04
N SER A 199 -5.92 -19.12 0.37
CA SER A 199 -7.20 -19.43 1.02
C SER A 199 -7.23 -20.80 1.71
N SER A 200 -6.30 -21.69 1.37
CA SER A 200 -6.15 -22.99 2.04
C SER A 200 -5.32 -22.95 3.32
N LEU A 201 -4.67 -21.81 3.63
CA LEU A 201 -3.83 -21.65 4.82
C LEU A 201 -4.56 -20.88 5.93
N PRO A 202 -4.16 -21.05 7.19
CA PRO A 202 -4.63 -20.19 8.27
C PRO A 202 -4.34 -18.72 8.01
N SER A 203 -5.21 -17.83 8.51
CA SER A 203 -4.97 -16.38 8.49
C SER A 203 -3.61 -16.02 9.09
N GLY A 204 -2.95 -15.02 8.51
CA GLY A 204 -1.63 -14.59 8.96
C GLY A 204 -0.47 -15.37 8.36
N ARG A 205 -0.70 -16.16 7.31
CA ARG A 205 0.35 -16.82 6.53
C ARG A 205 0.45 -16.19 5.16
N VAL A 206 1.67 -16.11 4.63
CA VAL A 206 1.97 -15.62 3.28
C VAL A 206 2.90 -16.61 2.58
N THR A 207 2.74 -16.74 1.28
CA THR A 207 3.60 -17.53 0.40
C THR A 207 4.31 -16.58 -0.55
N LEU A 208 5.63 -16.67 -0.62
CA LEU A 208 6.42 -15.88 -1.56
C LEU A 208 6.59 -16.67 -2.87
N ALA A 209 6.48 -15.96 -3.99
CA ALA A 209 6.53 -16.54 -5.32
C ALA A 209 7.53 -15.76 -6.20
N TYR A 210 8.52 -16.47 -6.75
CA TYR A 210 9.58 -15.89 -7.57
C TYR A 210 10.05 -16.87 -8.66
N GLU A 211 10.18 -16.39 -9.89
CA GLU A 211 10.71 -17.15 -11.03
C GLU A 211 10.14 -18.57 -11.17
N GLY A 212 8.82 -18.71 -11.03
CA GLY A 212 8.14 -19.99 -11.19
C GLY A 212 8.24 -20.93 -9.98
N SER A 213 8.79 -20.48 -8.87
CA SER A 213 8.91 -21.25 -7.62
C SER A 213 8.21 -20.57 -6.45
N PHE A 214 7.93 -21.34 -5.41
CA PHE A 214 7.30 -20.86 -4.17
C PHE A 214 8.16 -21.22 -2.97
N ASP A 215 8.30 -20.26 -2.06
CA ASP A 215 8.84 -20.54 -0.74
C ASP A 215 7.79 -21.20 0.16
N PRO A 216 8.22 -21.97 1.18
CA PRO A 216 7.31 -22.45 2.21
C PRO A 216 6.54 -21.28 2.88
N PRO A 217 5.26 -21.47 3.25
CA PRO A 217 4.48 -20.43 3.90
C PRO A 217 5.15 -19.87 5.16
N SER A 218 5.31 -18.55 5.22
CA SER A 218 5.96 -17.79 6.29
C SER A 218 4.96 -16.94 7.08
N ASP A 219 5.45 -16.20 8.08
CA ASP A 219 4.65 -15.28 8.89
C ASP A 219 4.36 -13.99 8.11
N PHE A 220 3.09 -13.68 7.93
CA PHE A 220 2.64 -12.52 7.17
C PHE A 220 3.19 -11.19 7.73
N ALA A 221 3.18 -11.04 9.04
CA ALA A 221 3.61 -9.80 9.68
C ALA A 221 5.10 -9.55 9.48
N ALA A 222 5.90 -10.59 9.66
CA ALA A 222 7.35 -10.51 9.47
C ALA A 222 7.73 -10.18 8.03
N GLU A 223 7.07 -10.80 7.05
CA GLU A 223 7.33 -10.55 5.62
C GLU A 223 6.87 -9.15 5.18
N LEU A 224 5.70 -8.70 5.62
CA LEU A 224 5.21 -7.37 5.30
C LEU A 224 6.06 -6.27 5.95
N ASP A 225 6.47 -6.47 7.22
CA ASP A 225 7.35 -5.53 7.94
C ASP A 225 8.70 -5.37 7.22
N GLU A 226 9.27 -6.48 6.74
CA GLU A 226 10.52 -6.46 5.98
C GLU A 226 10.32 -5.84 4.60
N LEU A 227 9.26 -6.20 3.87
CA LEU A 227 8.97 -5.64 2.55
C LEU A 227 8.84 -4.11 2.59
N LEU A 228 8.00 -3.60 3.49
CA LEU A 228 7.80 -2.16 3.64
C LEU A 228 9.10 -1.43 4.00
N ARG A 229 9.95 -2.05 4.87
CA ARG A 229 11.23 -1.48 5.27
C ARG A 229 12.21 -1.41 4.10
N ARG A 230 12.24 -2.44 3.23
CA ARG A 230 13.16 -2.49 2.08
C ARG A 230 12.95 -1.36 1.07
N ARG A 231 11.78 -0.69 1.05
CA ARG A 231 11.50 0.43 0.16
C ARG A 231 12.53 1.56 0.24
N TRP A 232 13.16 1.77 1.39
CA TRP A 232 14.24 2.76 1.53
C TRP A 232 15.60 2.26 1.05
N ASP A 233 15.80 0.95 1.04
CA ASP A 233 17.09 0.33 0.78
C ASP A 233 17.25 -0.12 -0.68
N GLU A 234 16.11 -0.32 -1.37
CA GLU A 234 16.04 -0.80 -2.75
C GLU A 234 15.58 0.31 -3.69
N GLN A 235 16.50 0.80 -4.49
CA GLN A 235 16.27 1.40 -5.83
C GLN A 235 17.58 1.52 -6.59
#